data_0820a30bb029f1d9d8260bc4032b5104
#
_entry.id   0820a30bb029f1d9d8260bc4032b5104
#
_cell.length_a   1.000
_cell.length_b   1.000
_cell.length_c   1.000
_cell.angle_alpha   90.00
_cell.angle_beta   90.00
_cell.angle_gamma   90.00
#
_symmetry.space_group_name_H-M   'P 1'
#
loop_
_entity.id
_entity.type
_entity.pdbx_description
1 polymer ?
#
loop_
_entity_poly.entity_id
_entity_poly.type
_entity_poly.pdbx_seq_one_letter_code
_entity_poly.pdbx_strand_id
1 'polypeptide(L)'
;MKLFRTTLLYLWAMAAFGCGKSEYRITEPRPTLEVTALQDSYIINQPAYLQLKVSQQGYDGEFQLSAVLNEGACELSMQGSDLPTDGTWTSMSNTTEILTLTPTLAGPLRISFEVKTKEGEQSGRSFINFNVQKSPALALEVEYPETASITERIELTMLLTKTGWTGAIPVTYTQLTGNGTLQYGAVAVTPAEAFSVPANMEQPLYYTPAERGIHRIQLSATDGYTTEFKTIEIIVTN
;
A
#
# COMPACT_ATOMS: atom_id res chain seq x y z
N MET A 1 -74.62 -53.29 5.25
CA MET A 1 -74.45 -51.90 4.65
C MET A 1 -73.66 -50.93 5.50
N LYS A 2 -72.93 -51.36 6.56
CA LYS A 2 -72.13 -50.46 7.40
C LYS A 2 -70.60 -50.55 7.12
N LEU A 3 -70.10 -51.57 6.45
CA LEU A 3 -68.69 -51.74 6.14
C LEU A 3 -68.19 -50.94 4.92
N PHE A 4 -69.10 -50.61 4.01
CA PHE A 4 -68.68 -49.84 2.78
C PHE A 4 -68.52 -48.35 2.99
N ARG A 5 -69.04 -47.76 4.06
CA ARG A 5 -68.90 -46.32 4.37
C ARG A 5 -67.58 -45.97 5.06
N THR A 6 -67.03 -46.93 5.79
CA THR A 6 -65.76 -46.69 6.50
C THR A 6 -64.53 -46.77 5.58
N THR A 7 -64.56 -47.65 4.57
CA THR A 7 -63.47 -47.74 3.59
C THR A 7 -63.36 -46.58 2.65
N LEU A 8 -64.48 -45.92 2.33
CA LEU A 8 -64.50 -44.77 1.47
C LEU A 8 -63.93 -43.48 2.15
N LEU A 9 -64.11 -43.38 3.48
CA LEU A 9 -63.56 -42.29 4.27
C LEU A 9 -62.02 -42.39 4.44
N TYR A 10 -61.48 -43.63 4.53
CA TYR A 10 -60.02 -43.84 4.60
C TYR A 10 -59.34 -43.57 3.25
N LEU A 11 -60.00 -43.87 2.13
CA LEU A 11 -59.44 -43.53 0.81
C LEU A 11 -59.38 -41.98 0.55
N TRP A 12 -60.37 -41.23 1.08
CA TRP A 12 -60.33 -39.75 0.96
C TRP A 12 -59.32 -39.13 1.91
N ALA A 13 -59.05 -39.68 3.05
CA ALA A 13 -58.02 -39.20 3.96
C ALA A 13 -56.61 -39.43 3.42
N MET A 14 -56.34 -40.52 2.67
CA MET A 14 -55.07 -40.73 2.01
C MET A 14 -54.83 -39.88 0.77
N ALA A 15 -55.84 -39.43 0.08
CA ALA A 15 -55.73 -38.51 -1.07
C ALA A 15 -55.42 -37.08 -0.65
N ALA A 16 -55.70 -36.68 0.62
CA ALA A 16 -55.43 -35.35 1.11
C ALA A 16 -53.99 -35.15 1.63
N PHE A 17 -53.20 -36.25 1.82
CA PHE A 17 -51.81 -36.17 2.25
C PHE A 17 -50.78 -36.36 1.13
N GLY A 18 -51.22 -36.50 -0.12
CA GLY A 18 -50.35 -36.72 -1.26
C GLY A 18 -50.32 -35.55 -2.22
N CYS A 19 -49.72 -34.44 -1.88
CA CYS A 19 -49.06 -33.51 -2.78
C CYS A 19 -48.47 -32.33 -1.97
N GLY A 20 -47.60 -32.65 -1.05
CA GLY A 20 -46.56 -31.68 -0.72
C GLY A 20 -45.68 -31.59 -1.95
N LYS A 21 -45.90 -30.62 -2.84
CA LYS A 21 -44.86 -30.19 -3.76
C LYS A 21 -43.68 -29.78 -2.87
N SER A 22 -42.72 -30.69 -2.72
CA SER A 22 -41.38 -30.25 -2.36
C SER A 22 -40.93 -29.34 -3.51
N GLU A 23 -41.14 -28.03 -3.34
CA GLU A 23 -40.42 -27.08 -4.13
C GLU A 23 -38.95 -27.38 -3.86
N TYR A 24 -38.34 -28.17 -4.74
CA TYR A 24 -36.88 -28.17 -4.87
C TYR A 24 -36.55 -26.74 -5.26
N ARG A 25 -36.27 -25.86 -4.25
CA ARG A 25 -35.54 -24.65 -4.47
C ARG A 25 -34.16 -25.10 -4.92
N ILE A 26 -33.96 -25.10 -6.23
CA ILE A 26 -32.63 -25.09 -6.81
C ILE A 26 -32.04 -23.77 -6.27
N THR A 27 -31.28 -23.84 -5.20
CA THR A 27 -30.48 -22.71 -4.76
C THR A 27 -29.45 -22.54 -5.86
N GLU A 28 -29.62 -21.50 -6.64
CA GLU A 28 -28.63 -21.13 -7.65
C GLU A 28 -27.26 -21.01 -6.96
N PRO A 29 -26.18 -21.52 -7.59
CA PRO A 29 -24.87 -21.50 -6.99
C PRO A 29 -24.45 -20.03 -6.75
N ARG A 30 -24.18 -19.70 -5.49
CA ARG A 30 -23.72 -18.35 -5.13
C ARG A 30 -22.29 -18.11 -5.63
N PRO A 31 -21.94 -16.88 -5.96
CA PRO A 31 -20.56 -16.55 -6.29
C PRO A 31 -19.65 -16.82 -5.09
N THR A 32 -18.45 -17.28 -5.36
CA THR A 32 -17.39 -17.42 -4.37
C THR A 32 -16.36 -16.34 -4.59
N LEU A 33 -15.83 -15.78 -3.52
CA LEU A 33 -14.80 -14.76 -3.52
C LEU A 33 -13.61 -15.24 -2.71
N GLU A 34 -12.47 -15.32 -3.37
CA GLU A 34 -11.16 -15.55 -2.76
C GLU A 34 -10.38 -14.23 -2.79
N VAL A 35 -9.80 -13.84 -1.64
CA VAL A 35 -8.95 -12.66 -1.50
C VAL A 35 -7.61 -13.09 -0.97
N THR A 36 -6.55 -12.81 -1.71
CA THR A 36 -5.19 -13.24 -1.37
C THR A 36 -4.28 -12.03 -1.30
N ALA A 37 -3.51 -11.91 -0.21
CA ALA A 37 -2.43 -10.96 -0.09
C ALA A 37 -1.25 -11.39 -0.96
N LEU A 38 -0.67 -10.48 -1.72
CA LEU A 38 0.48 -10.77 -2.61
C LEU A 38 1.83 -10.45 -1.95
N GLN A 39 1.83 -10.02 -0.69
CA GLN A 39 3.04 -9.70 0.08
C GLN A 39 2.85 -10.02 1.56
N ASP A 40 3.96 -10.22 2.27
CA ASP A 40 3.97 -10.63 3.68
C ASP A 40 4.02 -9.45 4.66
N SER A 41 4.35 -8.23 4.19
CA SER A 41 4.49 -7.04 5.03
C SER A 41 3.74 -5.85 4.45
N TYR A 42 3.16 -5.06 5.34
CA TYR A 42 2.40 -3.85 5.03
C TYR A 42 2.98 -2.69 5.82
N ILE A 43 3.37 -1.65 5.11
CA ILE A 43 4.00 -0.47 5.69
C ILE A 43 3.12 0.73 5.38
N ILE A 44 2.96 1.63 6.36
CA ILE A 44 2.19 2.87 6.20
C ILE A 44 2.67 3.66 4.98
N ASN A 45 1.71 4.15 4.19
CA ASN A 45 1.91 4.93 2.96
C ASN A 45 2.66 4.19 1.85
N GLN A 46 2.82 2.88 1.92
CA GLN A 46 3.37 2.09 0.82
C GLN A 46 2.28 1.26 0.16
N PRO A 47 2.23 1.22 -1.18
CA PRO A 47 1.26 0.41 -1.89
C PRO A 47 1.51 -1.07 -1.66
N ALA A 48 0.45 -1.79 -1.44
CA ALA A 48 0.37 -3.22 -1.28
C ALA A 48 -0.66 -3.80 -2.24
N TYR A 49 -0.55 -5.06 -2.59
CA TYR A 49 -1.40 -5.65 -3.61
C TYR A 49 -2.19 -6.83 -3.06
N LEU A 50 -3.47 -6.86 -3.42
CA LEU A 50 -4.39 -7.95 -3.12
C LEU A 50 -4.89 -8.53 -4.42
N GLN A 51 -4.91 -9.85 -4.54
CA GLN A 51 -5.58 -10.53 -5.63
C GLN A 51 -6.98 -10.92 -5.21
N LEU A 52 -7.96 -10.53 -6.00
CA LEU A 52 -9.33 -11.00 -5.92
C LEU A 52 -9.57 -12.04 -7.01
N LYS A 53 -10.22 -13.13 -6.67
CA LYS A 53 -10.68 -14.13 -7.63
C LYS A 53 -12.13 -14.47 -7.34
N VAL A 54 -12.98 -14.27 -8.34
CA VAL A 54 -14.41 -14.56 -8.29
C VAL A 54 -14.71 -15.77 -9.18
N SER A 55 -15.56 -16.66 -8.71
CA SER A 55 -16.08 -17.76 -9.52
C SER A 55 -17.52 -18.07 -9.15
N GLN A 56 -18.31 -18.45 -10.16
CA GLN A 56 -19.65 -18.99 -9.99
C GLN A 56 -19.91 -20.02 -11.10
N GLN A 57 -20.33 -21.20 -10.73
CA GLN A 57 -20.59 -22.26 -11.70
C GLN A 57 -21.77 -21.88 -12.62
N GLY A 58 -21.51 -21.90 -13.95
CA GLY A 58 -22.54 -21.63 -14.95
C GLY A 58 -22.93 -20.16 -15.11
N TYR A 59 -22.15 -19.23 -14.54
CA TYR A 59 -22.36 -17.80 -14.70
C TYR A 59 -21.19 -17.16 -15.43
N ASP A 60 -21.49 -16.45 -16.51
CA ASP A 60 -20.55 -15.72 -17.39
C ASP A 60 -20.85 -14.22 -17.45
N GLY A 61 -21.73 -13.74 -16.59
CA GLY A 61 -22.13 -12.32 -16.51
C GLY A 61 -21.17 -11.44 -15.72
N GLU A 62 -21.63 -10.21 -15.49
CA GLU A 62 -20.86 -9.18 -14.77
C GLU A 62 -20.99 -9.34 -13.24
N PHE A 63 -19.87 -9.16 -12.54
CA PHE A 63 -19.83 -9.10 -11.09
C PHE A 63 -19.71 -7.66 -10.59
N GLN A 64 -20.17 -7.42 -9.38
CA GLN A 64 -19.95 -6.19 -8.62
C GLN A 64 -19.25 -6.54 -7.31
N LEU A 65 -18.24 -5.74 -6.96
CA LEU A 65 -17.46 -5.84 -5.73
C LEU A 65 -17.89 -4.76 -4.75
N SER A 66 -17.97 -5.12 -3.48
CA SER A 66 -18.14 -4.18 -2.37
C SER A 66 -17.01 -4.41 -1.38
N ALA A 67 -16.40 -3.34 -0.90
CA ALA A 67 -15.39 -3.34 0.14
C ALA A 67 -15.87 -2.53 1.35
N VAL A 68 -15.61 -3.03 2.56
CA VAL A 68 -15.91 -2.32 3.80
C VAL A 68 -14.68 -2.31 4.68
N LEU A 69 -14.22 -1.13 5.04
CA LEU A 69 -13.17 -0.94 6.03
C LEU A 69 -13.77 -1.14 7.42
N ASN A 70 -13.32 -2.19 8.12
CA ASN A 70 -13.82 -2.54 9.44
C ASN A 70 -12.92 -1.98 10.56
N GLU A 71 -11.61 -1.82 10.29
CA GLU A 71 -10.62 -1.34 11.26
C GLU A 71 -9.43 -0.72 10.52
N GLY A 72 -8.79 0.29 11.11
CA GLY A 72 -7.64 0.99 10.54
C GLY A 72 -8.02 2.10 9.56
N ALA A 73 -7.07 2.48 8.70
CA ALA A 73 -7.29 3.44 7.63
C ALA A 73 -6.45 3.09 6.40
N CYS A 74 -7.04 3.16 5.22
CA CYS A 74 -6.36 2.90 3.95
C CYS A 74 -7.09 3.58 2.79
N GLU A 75 -6.36 3.74 1.70
CA GLU A 75 -6.89 3.97 0.37
C GLU A 75 -6.90 2.64 -0.39
N LEU A 76 -7.95 2.38 -1.14
CA LEU A 76 -8.11 1.18 -1.95
C LEU A 76 -8.44 1.59 -3.38
N SER A 77 -7.76 0.97 -4.35
CA SER A 77 -8.06 1.23 -5.77
C SER A 77 -8.09 -0.07 -6.57
N MET A 78 -8.87 -0.05 -7.64
CA MET A 78 -9.02 -1.12 -8.61
C MET A 78 -8.80 -0.56 -10.01
N GLN A 79 -7.85 -1.11 -10.76
CA GLN A 79 -7.52 -0.63 -12.13
C GLN A 79 -7.19 0.88 -12.19
N GLY A 80 -6.57 1.43 -11.12
CA GLY A 80 -6.22 2.85 -11.03
C GLY A 80 -7.37 3.80 -10.69
N SER A 81 -8.57 3.27 -10.43
CA SER A 81 -9.72 4.04 -9.94
C SER A 81 -9.96 3.75 -8.46
N ASP A 82 -10.33 4.78 -7.71
CA ASP A 82 -10.65 4.62 -6.29
C ASP A 82 -11.80 3.63 -6.09
N LEU A 83 -11.61 2.70 -5.17
CA LEU A 83 -12.63 1.75 -4.74
C LEU A 83 -13.15 2.19 -3.37
N PRO A 84 -14.42 2.60 -3.24
CA PRO A 84 -15.01 2.99 -1.97
C PRO A 84 -14.94 1.86 -0.95
N THR A 85 -14.64 2.21 0.31
CA THR A 85 -14.57 1.26 1.43
C THR A 85 -15.74 1.39 2.41
N ASP A 86 -16.86 1.89 1.94
CA ASP A 86 -18.10 2.15 2.68
C ASP A 86 -19.23 1.14 2.38
N GLY A 87 -18.94 0.13 1.56
CA GLY A 87 -19.92 -0.86 1.13
C GLY A 87 -20.60 -0.55 -0.21
N THR A 88 -20.21 0.52 -0.88
CA THR A 88 -20.68 0.83 -2.23
C THR A 88 -20.25 -0.25 -3.22
N TRP A 89 -21.18 -0.62 -4.13
CA TRP A 89 -20.93 -1.64 -5.14
C TRP A 89 -20.28 -1.03 -6.40
N THR A 90 -19.18 -1.62 -6.81
CA THR A 90 -18.40 -1.22 -8.00
C THR A 90 -18.32 -2.38 -8.99
N SER A 91 -18.56 -2.13 -10.27
CA SER A 91 -18.47 -3.17 -11.31
C SER A 91 -17.06 -3.69 -11.47
N MET A 92 -16.94 -5.00 -11.62
CA MET A 92 -15.67 -5.68 -11.94
C MET A 92 -15.61 -5.98 -13.43
N SER A 93 -14.48 -5.69 -14.05
CA SER A 93 -14.28 -5.97 -15.48
C SER A 93 -13.86 -7.42 -15.73
N ASN A 94 -13.24 -8.06 -14.74
CA ASN A 94 -12.73 -9.42 -14.84
C ASN A 94 -13.06 -10.24 -13.60
N THR A 95 -13.00 -11.55 -13.74
CA THR A 95 -13.16 -12.49 -12.61
C THR A 95 -11.91 -12.57 -11.71
N THR A 96 -10.80 -12.03 -12.17
CA THR A 96 -9.57 -11.87 -11.38
C THR A 96 -9.11 -10.43 -11.49
N GLU A 97 -8.99 -9.76 -10.35
CA GLU A 97 -8.58 -8.36 -10.26
C GLU A 97 -7.44 -8.21 -9.26
N ILE A 98 -6.59 -7.23 -9.52
CA ILE A 98 -5.56 -6.78 -8.56
C ILE A 98 -6.01 -5.45 -7.98
N LEU A 99 -6.16 -5.43 -6.66
CA LEU A 99 -6.39 -4.20 -5.93
C LEU A 99 -5.06 -3.64 -5.42
N THR A 100 -4.92 -2.33 -5.47
CA THR A 100 -3.85 -1.62 -4.77
C THR A 100 -4.40 -1.08 -3.46
N LEU A 101 -3.76 -1.47 -2.36
CA LEU A 101 -4.07 -1.06 -1.00
C LEU A 101 -2.94 -0.18 -0.49
N THR A 102 -3.24 1.06 -0.08
CA THR A 102 -2.26 1.95 0.56
C THR A 102 -2.72 2.24 1.98
N PRO A 103 -2.14 1.58 3.00
CA PRO A 103 -2.47 1.87 4.40
C PRO A 103 -2.04 3.29 4.76
N THR A 104 -2.90 4.04 5.44
CA THR A 104 -2.62 5.42 5.89
C THR A 104 -2.45 5.55 7.41
N LEU A 105 -2.65 4.46 8.14
CA LEU A 105 -2.46 4.37 9.59
C LEU A 105 -1.73 3.08 9.95
N ALA A 106 -0.74 3.18 10.84
CA ALA A 106 -0.06 2.01 11.39
C ALA A 106 -0.92 1.32 12.46
N GLY A 107 -0.84 0.00 12.56
CA GLY A 107 -1.63 -0.83 13.46
C GLY A 107 -2.52 -1.83 12.73
N PRO A 108 -3.55 -2.36 13.40
CA PRO A 108 -4.43 -3.33 12.78
C PRO A 108 -5.26 -2.69 11.64
N LEU A 109 -5.33 -3.40 10.52
CA LEU A 109 -6.14 -3.05 9.37
C LEU A 109 -7.00 -4.26 8.99
N ARG A 110 -8.30 -4.06 8.93
CA ARG A 110 -9.27 -5.10 8.56
C ARG A 110 -10.22 -4.61 7.50
N ILE A 111 -10.29 -5.34 6.40
CA ILE A 111 -11.20 -5.07 5.29
C ILE A 111 -12.03 -6.32 5.02
N SER A 112 -13.31 -6.14 4.77
CA SER A 112 -14.19 -7.19 4.27
C SER A 112 -14.61 -6.91 2.85
N PHE A 113 -14.73 -7.97 2.05
CA PHE A 113 -15.13 -7.93 0.66
C PHE A 113 -16.33 -8.84 0.44
N GLU A 114 -17.23 -8.39 -0.42
CA GLU A 114 -18.36 -9.17 -0.90
C GLU A 114 -18.48 -8.97 -2.42
N VAL A 115 -18.94 -9.99 -3.11
CA VAL A 115 -19.24 -9.89 -4.54
C VAL A 115 -20.69 -10.30 -4.78
N LYS A 116 -21.33 -9.68 -5.74
CA LYS A 116 -22.65 -10.07 -6.22
C LYS A 116 -22.69 -10.14 -7.75
N THR A 117 -23.58 -10.97 -8.27
CA THR A 117 -23.95 -10.92 -9.69
C THR A 117 -24.79 -9.71 -9.98
N LYS A 118 -24.98 -9.39 -11.25
CA LYS A 118 -25.91 -8.34 -11.69
C LYS A 118 -27.36 -8.65 -11.29
N GLU A 119 -27.71 -9.92 -11.21
CA GLU A 119 -29.02 -10.42 -10.79
C GLU A 119 -29.25 -10.31 -9.27
N GLY A 120 -28.17 -10.02 -8.51
CA GLY A 120 -28.23 -9.75 -7.08
C GLY A 120 -27.86 -10.91 -6.17
N GLU A 121 -27.38 -12.03 -6.70
CA GLU A 121 -26.86 -13.14 -5.88
C GLU A 121 -25.53 -12.75 -5.25
N GLN A 122 -25.40 -12.90 -3.94
CA GLN A 122 -24.24 -12.47 -3.17
C GLN A 122 -23.38 -13.62 -2.68
N SER A 123 -22.04 -13.42 -2.66
CA SER A 123 -21.10 -14.29 -1.97
C SER A 123 -21.25 -14.19 -0.45
N GLY A 124 -20.57 -15.07 0.26
CA GLY A 124 -20.19 -14.83 1.64
C GLY A 124 -19.19 -13.70 1.75
N ARG A 125 -19.05 -13.17 2.98
CA ARG A 125 -18.08 -12.12 3.28
C ARG A 125 -16.69 -12.72 3.47
N SER A 126 -15.72 -12.22 2.69
CA SER A 126 -14.30 -12.53 2.84
C SER A 126 -13.61 -11.43 3.62
N PHE A 127 -12.72 -11.79 4.56
CA PHE A 127 -11.96 -10.84 5.37
C PHE A 127 -10.48 -10.95 5.09
N ILE A 128 -9.81 -9.82 5.11
CA ILE A 128 -8.36 -9.76 5.15
C ILE A 128 -7.94 -8.92 6.35
N ASN A 129 -6.92 -9.37 7.08
CA ASN A 129 -6.43 -8.72 8.28
C ASN A 129 -4.92 -8.54 8.15
N PHE A 130 -4.43 -7.34 8.44
CA PHE A 130 -3.03 -7.00 8.42
C PHE A 130 -2.64 -6.30 9.72
N ASN A 131 -1.35 -6.35 10.05
CA ASN A 131 -0.75 -5.44 11.00
C ASN A 131 0.17 -4.49 10.24
N VAL A 132 -0.28 -3.27 10.01
CA VAL A 132 0.46 -2.25 9.27
C VAL A 132 1.60 -1.72 10.14
N GLN A 133 2.81 -1.85 9.64
CA GLN A 133 4.02 -1.38 10.31
C GLN A 133 4.26 0.10 10.03
N LYS A 134 4.91 0.80 10.98
CA LYS A 134 5.44 2.14 10.71
C LYS A 134 6.55 2.04 9.66
N SER A 135 6.64 3.05 8.80
CA SER A 135 7.80 3.17 7.91
C SER A 135 9.07 3.20 8.76
N PRO A 136 10.10 2.41 8.43
CA PRO A 136 11.39 2.53 9.08
C PRO A 136 11.89 3.95 9.00
N ALA A 137 12.47 4.46 10.08
CA ALA A 137 13.02 5.80 10.12
C ALA A 137 14.10 5.95 9.03
N LEU A 138 14.07 7.08 8.32
CA LEU A 138 15.19 7.54 7.53
C LEU A 138 16.19 8.19 8.49
N ALA A 139 17.48 7.90 8.36
CA ALA A 139 18.53 8.62 9.07
C ALA A 139 19.55 9.16 8.05
N LEU A 140 20.01 10.40 8.27
CA LEU A 140 21.02 11.06 7.48
C LEU A 140 22.19 11.44 8.39
N GLU A 141 23.32 10.77 8.21
CA GLU A 141 24.57 11.03 8.91
C GLU A 141 25.58 11.56 7.91
N VAL A 142 26.40 12.51 8.35
CA VAL A 142 27.50 13.07 7.56
C VAL A 142 28.68 13.29 8.47
N GLU A 143 29.80 12.68 8.09
CA GLU A 143 31.12 12.93 8.69
C GLU A 143 31.85 13.98 7.86
N TYR A 144 32.46 14.94 8.50
CA TYR A 144 33.18 16.04 7.85
C TYR A 144 34.22 16.65 8.80
N PRO A 145 35.30 17.26 8.27
CA PRO A 145 36.25 17.99 9.10
C PRO A 145 35.65 19.36 9.54
N GLU A 146 35.86 19.72 10.79
CA GLU A 146 35.37 21.00 11.32
C GLU A 146 36.17 22.22 10.74
N THR A 147 37.38 21.99 10.26
CA THR A 147 38.26 23.02 9.69
C THR A 147 38.90 22.56 8.40
N ALA A 148 39.10 23.47 7.46
CA ALA A 148 39.76 23.17 6.18
C ALA A 148 40.45 24.41 5.61
N SER A 149 41.33 24.20 4.62
CA SER A 149 41.94 25.28 3.86
C SER A 149 41.08 25.67 2.65
N ILE A 150 41.07 26.95 2.28
CA ILE A 150 40.36 27.43 1.08
C ILE A 150 40.80 26.74 -0.22
N THR A 151 42.02 26.18 -0.26
CA THR A 151 42.53 25.47 -1.44
C THR A 151 42.23 23.97 -1.43
N GLU A 152 41.59 23.51 -0.36
CA GLU A 152 41.37 22.11 -0.15
C GLU A 152 40.01 21.65 -0.71
N ARG A 153 40.02 20.51 -1.38
CA ARG A 153 38.77 19.78 -1.72
C ARG A 153 38.41 18.92 -0.53
N ILE A 154 37.40 19.33 0.19
CA ILE A 154 36.95 18.71 1.43
C ILE A 154 36.11 17.46 1.12
N GLU A 155 36.48 16.33 1.66
CA GLU A 155 35.69 15.12 1.60
C GLU A 155 34.68 15.09 2.76
N LEU A 156 33.42 14.79 2.43
CA LEU A 156 32.32 14.58 3.35
C LEU A 156 31.82 13.15 3.12
N THR A 157 31.73 12.35 4.17
CA THR A 157 31.18 10.99 4.06
C THR A 157 29.73 11.01 4.50
N MET A 158 28.82 10.75 3.57
CA MET A 158 27.38 10.72 3.83
C MET A 158 26.88 9.28 3.91
N LEU A 159 26.09 8.98 4.94
CA LEU A 159 25.38 7.73 5.10
C LEU A 159 23.89 7.98 5.25
N LEU A 160 23.11 7.44 4.32
CA LEU A 160 21.65 7.37 4.40
C LEU A 160 21.24 5.97 4.84
N THR A 161 20.60 5.85 5.99
CA THR A 161 20.16 4.56 6.52
C THR A 161 18.63 4.47 6.49
N LYS A 162 18.10 3.42 5.85
CA LYS A 162 16.69 3.07 5.90
C LYS A 162 16.52 1.56 5.82
N THR A 163 16.06 0.96 6.91
CA THR A 163 15.86 -0.49 6.99
C THR A 163 14.85 -0.97 5.93
N GLY A 164 15.21 -2.04 5.21
CA GLY A 164 14.35 -2.65 4.19
C GLY A 164 14.23 -1.86 2.89
N TRP A 165 14.98 -0.76 2.73
CA TRP A 165 15.01 0.02 1.49
C TRP A 165 16.20 -0.37 0.63
N THR A 166 15.96 -0.63 -0.65
CA THR A 166 17.02 -1.02 -1.62
C THR A 166 17.20 -0.01 -2.76
N GLY A 167 16.36 1.02 -2.80
CA GLY A 167 16.40 2.08 -3.81
C GLY A 167 17.32 3.23 -3.46
N ALA A 168 17.45 4.18 -4.38
CA ALA A 168 18.10 5.46 -4.12
C ALA A 168 17.12 6.43 -3.45
N ILE A 169 17.67 7.32 -2.62
CA ILE A 169 16.92 8.35 -1.89
C ILE A 169 17.30 9.70 -2.47
N PRO A 170 16.33 10.55 -2.83
CA PRO A 170 16.59 11.92 -3.25
C PRO A 170 17.21 12.75 -2.12
N VAL A 171 18.30 13.43 -2.44
CA VAL A 171 18.98 14.36 -1.54
C VAL A 171 19.08 15.71 -2.23
N THR A 172 18.79 16.77 -1.51
CA THR A 172 19.04 18.15 -1.94
C THR A 172 20.04 18.81 -1.00
N TYR A 173 20.72 19.85 -1.46
CA TYR A 173 21.50 20.69 -0.56
C TYR A 173 21.15 22.16 -0.69
N THR A 174 21.34 22.89 0.40
CA THR A 174 21.17 24.35 0.46
C THR A 174 22.43 24.96 1.07
N GLN A 175 23.00 25.96 0.39
CA GLN A 175 24.08 26.76 0.94
C GLN A 175 23.49 27.82 1.86
N LEU A 176 23.74 27.69 3.18
CA LEU A 176 23.20 28.63 4.17
C LEU A 176 24.15 29.84 4.39
N THR A 177 25.47 29.59 4.47
CA THR A 177 26.51 30.63 4.57
C THR A 177 27.77 30.18 3.86
N GLY A 178 28.60 31.12 3.45
CA GLY A 178 29.79 30.90 2.65
C GLY A 178 29.47 30.57 1.20
N ASN A 179 30.46 30.57 0.32
CA ASN A 179 30.31 30.20 -1.08
C ASN A 179 31.21 29.01 -1.40
N GLY A 180 30.69 28.05 -2.18
CA GLY A 180 31.46 26.90 -2.60
C GLY A 180 30.66 26.01 -3.53
N THR A 181 31.30 24.95 -4.00
CA THR A 181 30.70 23.98 -4.90
C THR A 181 30.65 22.61 -4.24
N LEU A 182 29.47 22.00 -4.19
CA LEU A 182 29.29 20.61 -3.77
C LEU A 182 29.32 19.69 -5.00
N GLN A 183 29.97 18.55 -4.87
CA GLN A 183 30.03 17.51 -5.92
C GLN A 183 29.62 16.16 -5.34
N TYR A 184 28.86 15.38 -6.09
CA TYR A 184 28.58 13.98 -5.86
C TYR A 184 29.20 13.15 -6.99
N GLY A 185 30.19 12.33 -6.64
CA GLY A 185 31.06 11.69 -7.62
C GLY A 185 31.87 12.75 -8.41
N ALA A 186 31.73 12.75 -9.74
CA ALA A 186 32.38 13.73 -10.64
C ALA A 186 31.48 14.89 -11.05
N VAL A 187 30.23 14.94 -10.56
CA VAL A 187 29.20 15.90 -11.02
C VAL A 187 28.99 16.96 -9.96
N ALA A 188 29.05 18.22 -10.36
CA ALA A 188 28.64 19.33 -9.50
C ALA A 188 27.13 19.26 -9.26
N VAL A 189 26.74 19.39 -8.00
CA VAL A 189 25.32 19.41 -7.58
C VAL A 189 24.86 20.86 -7.52
N THR A 190 23.74 21.14 -8.15
CA THR A 190 23.10 22.46 -8.09
C THR A 190 22.34 22.61 -6.77
N PRO A 191 22.43 23.75 -6.05
CA PRO A 191 21.60 23.99 -4.87
C PRO A 191 20.11 23.85 -5.16
N ALA A 192 19.39 23.19 -4.24
CA ALA A 192 17.97 22.87 -4.31
C ALA A 192 17.56 21.86 -5.42
N GLU A 193 18.46 21.40 -6.26
CA GLU A 193 18.21 20.30 -7.18
C GLU A 193 18.48 18.96 -6.48
N ALA A 194 17.61 17.97 -6.73
CA ALA A 194 17.74 16.65 -6.13
C ALA A 194 18.74 15.79 -6.92
N PHE A 195 19.61 15.10 -6.18
CA PHE A 195 20.45 14.02 -6.69
C PHE A 195 20.14 12.72 -5.94
N SER A 196 20.29 11.59 -6.61
CA SER A 196 19.90 10.29 -6.06
C SER A 196 21.07 9.60 -5.41
N VAL A 197 20.89 9.15 -4.16
CA VAL A 197 21.92 8.53 -3.34
C VAL A 197 21.47 7.14 -2.92
N PRO A 198 22.26 6.06 -3.15
CA PRO A 198 21.94 4.73 -2.65
C PRO A 198 21.80 4.72 -1.14
N ALA A 199 20.73 4.09 -0.63
CA ALA A 199 20.56 3.89 0.80
C ALA A 199 21.46 2.78 1.34
N ASN A 200 21.76 2.84 2.64
CA ASN A 200 22.53 1.84 3.40
C ASN A 200 23.98 1.63 2.90
N MET A 201 24.53 2.66 2.27
CA MET A 201 25.92 2.69 1.80
C MET A 201 26.50 4.07 2.02
N GLU A 202 27.75 4.11 2.48
CA GLU A 202 28.54 5.35 2.57
C GLU A 202 28.79 5.91 1.17
N GLN A 203 28.62 7.22 1.02
CA GLN A 203 28.82 7.92 -0.23
C GLN A 203 29.69 9.15 -0.02
N PRO A 204 30.78 9.32 -0.78
CA PRO A 204 31.61 10.50 -0.70
C PRO A 204 30.94 11.67 -1.42
N LEU A 205 30.88 12.80 -0.72
CA LEU A 205 30.61 14.12 -1.28
C LEU A 205 31.87 14.95 -1.18
N TYR A 206 32.04 15.87 -2.09
CA TYR A 206 33.18 16.76 -2.08
C TYR A 206 32.73 18.21 -2.08
N TYR A 207 33.25 18.97 -1.13
CA TYR A 207 32.98 20.38 -1.07
C TYR A 207 34.26 21.20 -1.36
N THR A 208 34.18 22.14 -2.27
CA THR A 208 35.28 23.06 -2.59
C THR A 208 34.85 24.48 -2.21
N PRO A 209 35.39 25.04 -1.12
CA PRO A 209 35.07 26.40 -0.71
C PRO A 209 35.66 27.43 -1.68
N ALA A 210 34.91 28.51 -1.93
CA ALA A 210 35.34 29.62 -2.80
C ALA A 210 35.85 30.83 -2.01
N GLU A 211 35.63 30.89 -0.70
CA GLU A 211 36.03 31.99 0.17
C GLU A 211 36.38 31.50 1.57
N ARG A 212 36.96 32.33 2.40
CA ARG A 212 37.25 32.05 3.81
C ARG A 212 36.04 32.36 4.67
N GLY A 213 35.96 31.73 5.82
CA GLY A 213 34.93 32.01 6.80
C GLY A 213 34.17 30.75 7.22
N ILE A 214 32.99 30.97 7.79
CA ILE A 214 32.13 29.87 8.23
C ILE A 214 31.22 29.47 7.07
N HIS A 215 31.36 28.23 6.60
CA HIS A 215 30.52 27.65 5.60
C HIS A 215 29.49 26.73 6.27
N ARG A 216 28.19 26.97 6.00
CA ARG A 216 27.11 26.12 6.45
C ARG A 216 26.35 25.58 5.24
N ILE A 217 26.27 24.25 5.20
CA ILE A 217 25.57 23.52 4.16
C ILE A 217 24.51 22.69 4.85
N GLN A 218 23.28 22.74 4.39
CA GLN A 218 22.22 21.84 4.84
C GLN A 218 21.95 20.82 3.76
N LEU A 219 22.07 19.53 4.11
CA LEU A 219 21.58 18.42 3.31
C LEU A 219 20.18 18.07 3.77
N SER A 220 19.31 17.73 2.84
CA SER A 220 17.95 17.24 3.09
C SER A 220 17.72 15.99 2.29
N ALA A 221 17.39 14.88 2.95
CA ALA A 221 17.06 13.62 2.33
C ALA A 221 15.59 13.28 2.56
N THR A 222 14.88 12.84 1.52
CA THR A 222 13.48 12.45 1.65
C THR A 222 13.21 11.12 0.95
N ASP A 223 12.43 10.27 1.61
CA ASP A 223 11.93 9.01 1.04
C ASP A 223 10.49 9.12 0.52
N GLY A 224 9.97 10.36 0.48
CA GLY A 224 8.58 10.65 0.14
C GLY A 224 7.61 10.63 1.32
N TYR A 225 8.02 10.11 2.49
CA TYR A 225 7.20 10.00 3.71
C TYR A 225 7.82 10.74 4.89
N THR A 226 9.15 10.68 4.99
CA THR A 226 9.94 11.38 6.01
C THR A 226 11.01 12.21 5.34
N THR A 227 11.39 13.31 5.96
CA THR A 227 12.50 14.17 5.52
C THR A 227 13.44 14.38 6.69
N GLU A 228 14.71 14.05 6.46
CA GLU A 228 15.79 14.26 7.42
C GLU A 228 16.70 15.38 6.96
N PHE A 229 17.21 16.15 7.92
CA PHE A 229 18.09 17.28 7.67
C PHE A 229 19.39 17.12 8.44
N LYS A 230 20.51 17.46 7.78
CA LYS A 230 21.80 17.57 8.42
C LYS A 230 22.47 18.87 8.03
N THR A 231 22.81 19.69 9.01
CA THR A 231 23.61 20.89 8.79
C THR A 231 25.08 20.58 9.08
N ILE A 232 25.93 20.93 8.14
CA ILE A 232 27.38 20.79 8.16
C ILE A 232 27.93 22.19 8.36
N GLU A 233 28.86 22.38 9.30
CA GLU A 233 29.54 23.63 9.52
C GLU A 233 31.06 23.43 9.43
N ILE A 234 31.72 24.16 8.52
CA ILE A 234 33.17 24.06 8.28
C ILE A 234 33.77 25.45 8.38
N ILE A 235 34.81 25.60 9.17
CA ILE A 235 35.60 26.83 9.28
C ILE A 235 36.73 26.79 8.24
N VAL A 236 36.62 27.59 7.21
CA VAL A 236 37.60 27.67 6.13
C VAL A 236 38.65 28.75 6.46
N THR A 237 39.89 28.32 6.53
CA THR A 237 41.05 29.16 6.84
C THR A 237 41.97 29.33 5.63
N ASN A 238 43.21 29.73 5.87
CA ASN A 238 44.22 29.88 4.82
C ASN A 238 44.73 28.56 4.28
#